data_9f0b433a19b6bab61934cb93cc0f935c
#
_entry.id   9f0b433a19b6bab61934cb93cc0f935c
#
_cell.length_a   1.000
_cell.length_b   1.000
_cell.length_c   1.000
_cell.angle_alpha   90.00
_cell.angle_beta   90.00
_cell.angle_gamma   90.00
#
_symmetry.space_group_name_H-M   'P 1'
#
loop_
_entity.id
_entity.type
_entity.pdbx_description
1 polymer ?
#
loop_
_entity_poly.entity_id
_entity_poly.type
_entity_poly.pdbx_seq_one_letter_code
_entity_poly.pdbx_strand_id
1 'polypeptide(L)'
;MRSSIQLRCAVLLAMLCTTVAWGQSVTVFATGFNNPRGLKFGPDGNLYVAEGGAGGTTSTAGLCTQVVPPVGPYTGGFTGRISKVAPDGTVTTVAGNLPSSQTAPTQGNLVSGVADLAFVAHTLYAILAGAGCSHGLADTNNGLIRVNPDGSTTMVANLSAFVKSHPVANPNPGDFEPDGTWYGMVAVGGTFYAVEPNHGELDAIYPNGQISRIADISNIQGHIVPTAVAFDGQNFFVGNLDTFPIKDGSSKIMKITPSGYITTVYIGFSDILGLAFDKWGRLYVLENTTGNPFPTPNTAQVLRVDGKNKYTLIASGGTSALSLPTAMTFGPDGNLYVSNLGFGPPPIGLGQVLKITLPRPNN
;
A
#
# COMPACT_ATOMS: atom_id res chain seq x y z
N MET A 1 -20.79 75.94 43.77
CA MET A 1 -20.31 74.58 43.96
C MET A 1 -20.64 73.78 42.71
N ARG A 2 -19.70 73.60 41.80
CA ARG A 2 -19.86 72.73 40.62
C ARG A 2 -18.85 71.59 40.68
N SER A 3 -19.37 70.40 40.89
CA SER A 3 -18.59 69.14 40.90
C SER A 3 -18.35 68.67 39.47
N SER A 4 -17.09 68.58 39.02
CA SER A 4 -16.70 68.04 37.74
C SER A 4 -16.44 66.52 37.89
N ILE A 5 -17.28 65.72 37.27
CA ILE A 5 -17.06 64.27 37.12
C ILE A 5 -16.17 64.03 35.93
N GLN A 6 -14.93 63.56 36.14
CA GLN A 6 -14.03 63.09 35.07
C GLN A 6 -14.35 61.62 34.72
N LEU A 7 -14.86 61.42 33.51
CA LEU A 7 -15.13 60.13 32.90
C LEU A 7 -13.80 59.57 32.36
N ARG A 8 -13.23 58.55 32.96
CA ARG A 8 -12.05 57.82 32.43
C ARG A 8 -12.54 56.73 31.51
N CYS A 9 -12.40 56.93 30.21
CA CYS A 9 -12.56 55.90 29.21
C CYS A 9 -11.34 54.95 29.24
N ALA A 10 -11.55 53.73 29.73
CA ALA A 10 -10.58 52.64 29.60
C ALA A 10 -10.84 51.98 28.22
N VAL A 11 -9.92 52.14 27.27
CA VAL A 11 -9.95 51.44 26.00
C VAL A 11 -9.31 50.06 26.26
N LEU A 12 -10.17 49.01 26.30
CA LEU A 12 -9.73 47.62 26.24
C LEU A 12 -9.29 47.27 24.82
N LEU A 13 -8.00 47.15 24.59
CA LEU A 13 -7.43 46.63 23.36
C LEU A 13 -7.56 45.10 23.41
N ALA A 14 -8.61 44.56 22.79
CA ALA A 14 -8.76 43.13 22.60
C ALA A 14 -7.75 42.68 21.50
N MET A 15 -6.61 42.07 21.92
CA MET A 15 -5.74 41.34 21.00
C MET A 15 -6.51 40.11 20.51
N LEU A 16 -7.03 40.15 19.29
CA LEU A 16 -7.44 38.96 18.56
C LEU A 16 -6.17 38.15 18.23
N CYS A 17 -5.83 37.17 19.08
CA CYS A 17 -4.95 36.08 18.69
C CYS A 17 -5.68 35.26 17.63
N THR A 18 -5.46 35.55 16.35
CA THR A 18 -5.83 34.64 15.27
C THR A 18 -4.93 33.41 15.38
N THR A 19 -5.40 32.38 16.05
CA THR A 19 -4.82 31.05 15.92
C THR A 19 -5.03 30.62 14.47
N VAL A 20 -3.95 30.65 13.68
CA VAL A 20 -3.92 29.99 12.38
C VAL A 20 -4.09 28.49 12.70
N ALA A 21 -5.29 28.00 12.59
CA ALA A 21 -5.56 26.57 12.58
C ALA A 21 -4.85 26.03 11.32
N TRP A 22 -3.72 25.35 11.51
CA TRP A 22 -3.09 24.57 10.46
C TRP A 22 -4.02 23.40 10.16
N GLY A 23 -4.98 23.63 9.25
CA GLY A 23 -5.90 22.60 8.79
C GLY A 23 -5.14 21.50 8.04
N GLN A 24 -5.61 20.29 8.19
CA GLN A 24 -5.20 19.19 7.32
C GLN A 24 -5.45 19.62 5.86
N SER A 25 -4.43 19.48 5.02
CA SER A 25 -4.56 19.75 3.58
C SER A 25 -4.10 18.52 2.80
N VAL A 26 -4.84 18.21 1.74
CA VAL A 26 -4.48 17.18 0.77
C VAL A 26 -4.13 17.88 -0.53
N THR A 27 -2.92 17.66 -1.02
CA THR A 27 -2.42 18.27 -2.26
C THR A 27 -1.82 17.22 -3.17
N VAL A 28 -1.90 17.42 -4.47
CA VAL A 28 -1.19 16.57 -5.45
C VAL A 28 0.30 16.91 -5.38
N PHE A 29 1.12 15.91 -5.08
CA PHE A 29 2.57 16.03 -5.02
C PHE A 29 3.23 15.70 -6.36
N ALA A 30 2.77 14.64 -7.04
CA ALA A 30 3.26 14.24 -8.36
C ALA A 30 2.17 13.49 -9.14
N THR A 31 2.30 13.46 -10.46
CA THR A 31 1.35 12.82 -11.40
C THR A 31 2.08 12.02 -12.47
N GLY A 32 1.35 11.28 -13.31
CA GLY A 32 1.90 10.57 -14.46
C GLY A 32 2.30 9.12 -14.16
N PHE A 33 1.70 8.52 -13.13
CA PHE A 33 1.95 7.12 -12.75
C PHE A 33 0.95 6.17 -13.41
N ASN A 34 1.41 4.94 -13.65
CA ASN A 34 0.59 3.83 -14.17
C ASN A 34 0.28 2.86 -13.03
N ASN A 35 -0.93 2.93 -12.46
CA ASN A 35 -1.32 2.13 -11.31
C ASN A 35 -0.26 2.18 -10.17
N PRO A 36 -0.04 3.35 -9.54
CA PRO A 36 0.94 3.48 -8.45
C PRO A 36 0.53 2.58 -7.29
N ARG A 37 1.54 1.92 -6.69
CA ARG A 37 1.43 0.96 -5.60
C ARG A 37 2.25 1.45 -4.41
N GLY A 38 3.05 0.58 -3.81
CA GLY A 38 3.92 0.92 -2.69
C GLY A 38 4.83 2.12 -2.98
N LEU A 39 5.12 2.90 -1.95
CA LEU A 39 6.00 4.07 -2.03
C LEU A 39 6.89 4.18 -0.79
N LYS A 40 8.15 4.59 -1.00
CA LYS A 40 9.15 4.74 0.07
C LYS A 40 10.08 5.92 -0.21
N PHE A 41 10.41 6.67 0.83
CA PHE A 41 11.49 7.63 0.74
C PHE A 41 12.84 6.92 0.76
N GLY A 42 13.69 7.27 -0.20
CA GLY A 42 15.06 6.79 -0.28
C GLY A 42 16.00 7.58 0.65
N PRO A 43 17.21 7.05 0.89
CA PRO A 43 18.23 7.73 1.68
C PRO A 43 18.74 9.04 1.03
N ASP A 44 18.44 9.24 -0.25
CA ASP A 44 18.70 10.46 -1.01
C ASP A 44 17.62 11.55 -0.84
N GLY A 45 16.59 11.28 -0.01
CA GLY A 45 15.48 12.19 0.25
C GLY A 45 14.40 12.24 -0.85
N ASN A 46 14.57 11.49 -1.95
CA ASN A 46 13.56 11.38 -2.99
C ASN A 46 12.51 10.31 -2.62
N LEU A 47 11.31 10.46 -3.16
CA LEU A 47 10.26 9.44 -3.03
C LEU A 47 10.36 8.46 -4.20
N TYR A 48 10.34 7.16 -3.91
CA TYR A 48 10.30 6.10 -4.91
C TYR A 48 8.90 5.48 -4.91
N VAL A 49 8.37 5.22 -6.12
CA VAL A 49 7.01 4.72 -6.33
C VAL A 49 7.07 3.45 -7.16
N ALA A 50 6.49 2.37 -6.65
CA ALA A 50 6.22 1.16 -7.41
C ALA A 50 5.00 1.39 -8.31
N GLU A 51 5.05 0.95 -9.56
CA GLU A 51 3.94 1.06 -10.50
C GLU A 51 3.58 -0.31 -11.04
N GLY A 52 2.34 -0.69 -10.89
CA GLY A 52 1.77 -1.92 -11.43
C GLY A 52 1.87 -1.98 -12.96
N GLY A 53 1.91 -0.82 -13.62
CA GLY A 53 1.94 -0.73 -15.07
C GLY A 53 0.55 -0.68 -15.69
N ALA A 54 0.40 -1.27 -16.86
CA ALA A 54 -0.83 -1.28 -17.66
C ALA A 54 -1.29 -2.70 -18.04
N GLY A 55 -0.76 -3.73 -17.36
CA GLY A 55 -1.00 -5.11 -17.78
C GLY A 55 -0.38 -5.43 -19.14
N GLY A 56 -1.05 -6.26 -19.91
CA GLY A 56 -0.64 -6.64 -21.26
C GLY A 56 -1.63 -7.59 -21.91
N THR A 57 -1.27 -8.11 -23.08
CA THR A 57 -2.15 -8.96 -23.90
C THR A 57 -1.62 -10.38 -24.12
N THR A 58 -0.43 -10.68 -23.57
CA THR A 58 0.14 -12.04 -23.66
C THR A 58 -0.66 -12.98 -22.78
N SER A 59 -1.03 -14.14 -23.33
CA SER A 59 -1.79 -15.18 -22.63
C SER A 59 -1.00 -16.48 -22.59
N THR A 60 -1.08 -17.17 -21.46
CA THR A 60 -0.52 -18.50 -21.24
C THR A 60 -1.63 -19.54 -20.95
N ALA A 61 -2.88 -19.22 -21.29
CA ALA A 61 -3.98 -20.14 -21.18
C ALA A 61 -3.69 -21.45 -21.96
N GLY A 62 -3.82 -22.57 -21.26
CA GLY A 62 -3.47 -23.90 -21.79
C GLY A 62 -2.00 -24.32 -21.61
N LEU A 63 -1.12 -23.44 -21.14
CA LEU A 63 0.31 -23.77 -20.87
C LEU A 63 0.54 -24.15 -19.40
N CYS A 64 -0.20 -23.60 -18.48
CA CYS A 64 -0.08 -23.88 -17.05
C CYS A 64 -1.43 -23.69 -16.34
N THR A 65 -1.47 -24.01 -15.06
CA THR A 65 -2.63 -23.71 -14.19
C THR A 65 -2.86 -22.20 -14.15
N GLN A 66 -4.08 -21.80 -14.46
CA GLN A 66 -4.52 -20.41 -14.50
C GLN A 66 -5.31 -20.03 -13.24
N VAL A 67 -5.39 -18.74 -12.96
CA VAL A 67 -6.37 -18.20 -12.03
C VAL A 67 -7.77 -18.46 -12.59
N VAL A 68 -8.68 -18.90 -11.74
CA VAL A 68 -10.03 -19.31 -12.17
C VAL A 68 -10.94 -18.11 -12.48
N PRO A 69 -11.92 -18.26 -13.39
CA PRO A 69 -12.96 -17.25 -13.59
C PRO A 69 -13.76 -17.00 -12.29
N PRO A 70 -14.26 -15.77 -12.05
CA PRO A 70 -14.26 -14.62 -12.97
C PRO A 70 -12.97 -13.78 -12.94
N VAL A 71 -12.04 -14.06 -12.04
CA VAL A 71 -10.80 -13.28 -11.82
C VAL A 71 -9.81 -13.49 -12.97
N GLY A 72 -9.55 -14.74 -13.30
CA GLY A 72 -8.68 -15.11 -14.42
C GLY A 72 -9.43 -15.61 -15.66
N PRO A 73 -8.71 -16.08 -16.70
CA PRO A 73 -7.25 -16.09 -16.80
C PRO A 73 -6.67 -14.69 -16.97
N TYR A 74 -5.46 -14.47 -16.43
CA TYR A 74 -4.77 -13.19 -16.57
C TYR A 74 -4.07 -13.09 -17.94
N THR A 75 -3.86 -11.83 -18.36
CA THR A 75 -2.97 -11.51 -19.46
C THR A 75 -1.84 -10.60 -18.98
N GLY A 76 -0.66 -10.75 -19.57
CA GLY A 76 0.56 -10.08 -19.08
C GLY A 76 1.32 -9.31 -20.16
N GLY A 77 2.25 -8.49 -19.70
CA GLY A 77 3.18 -7.69 -20.48
C GLY A 77 4.32 -7.15 -19.61
N PHE A 78 5.14 -6.26 -20.17
CA PHE A 78 6.28 -5.67 -19.48
C PHE A 78 6.10 -4.15 -19.36
N THR A 79 5.06 -3.73 -18.67
CA THR A 79 4.66 -2.32 -18.49
C THR A 79 4.86 -1.79 -17.08
N GLY A 80 5.25 -2.65 -16.13
CA GLY A 80 5.61 -2.25 -14.78
C GLY A 80 6.88 -1.42 -14.74
N ARG A 81 6.96 -0.49 -13.77
CA ARG A 81 8.15 0.34 -13.58
C ARG A 81 8.32 0.78 -12.12
N ILE A 82 9.48 1.33 -11.83
CA ILE A 82 9.79 2.03 -10.58
C ILE A 82 10.16 3.46 -10.96
N SER A 83 9.47 4.42 -10.37
CA SER A 83 9.72 5.85 -10.57
C SER A 83 10.33 6.47 -9.32
N LYS A 84 11.13 7.53 -9.53
CA LYS A 84 11.67 8.41 -8.50
C LYS A 84 11.05 9.79 -8.65
N VAL A 85 10.60 10.37 -7.55
CA VAL A 85 10.00 11.70 -7.48
C VAL A 85 10.90 12.59 -6.64
N ALA A 86 11.39 13.65 -7.24
CA ALA A 86 12.18 14.66 -6.55
C ALA A 86 11.32 15.55 -5.64
N PRO A 87 11.90 16.31 -4.70
CA PRO A 87 11.15 17.19 -3.80
C PRO A 87 10.27 18.25 -4.49
N ASP A 88 10.58 18.60 -5.72
CA ASP A 88 9.81 19.52 -6.56
C ASP A 88 8.66 18.84 -7.35
N GLY A 89 8.48 17.51 -7.18
CA GLY A 89 7.49 16.72 -7.88
C GLY A 89 7.93 16.17 -9.25
N THR A 90 9.17 16.44 -9.68
CA THR A 90 9.70 15.90 -10.94
C THR A 90 9.81 14.38 -10.89
N VAL A 91 9.22 13.67 -11.86
CA VAL A 91 9.19 12.22 -11.95
C VAL A 91 10.22 11.71 -12.96
N THR A 92 11.03 10.73 -12.58
CA THR A 92 12.00 10.04 -13.45
C THR A 92 11.89 8.53 -13.28
N THR A 93 12.07 7.76 -14.37
CA THR A 93 12.08 6.31 -14.31
C THR A 93 13.42 5.81 -13.74
N VAL A 94 13.38 4.89 -12.78
CA VAL A 94 14.55 4.22 -12.18
C VAL A 94 14.76 2.85 -12.82
N ALA A 95 13.68 2.07 -12.96
CA ALA A 95 13.68 0.77 -13.65
C ALA A 95 12.35 0.62 -14.39
N GLY A 96 12.39 0.08 -15.59
CA GLY A 96 11.22 -0.12 -16.44
C GLY A 96 11.21 -1.49 -17.10
N ASN A 97 10.20 -1.73 -17.95
CA ASN A 97 10.00 -3.02 -18.60
C ASN A 97 9.90 -4.19 -17.60
N LEU A 98 9.28 -3.93 -16.46
CA LEU A 98 9.05 -4.95 -15.44
C LEU A 98 7.73 -5.70 -15.70
N PRO A 99 7.60 -6.95 -15.24
CA PRO A 99 6.36 -7.71 -15.38
C PRO A 99 5.14 -6.96 -14.85
N SER A 100 4.06 -7.08 -15.59
CA SER A 100 2.75 -6.51 -15.28
C SER A 100 1.68 -7.43 -15.84
N SER A 101 0.62 -7.67 -15.10
CA SER A 101 -0.51 -8.48 -15.55
C SER A 101 -1.82 -7.79 -15.24
N GLN A 102 -2.90 -8.26 -15.82
CA GLN A 102 -4.24 -7.78 -15.51
C GLN A 102 -5.23 -8.94 -15.44
N THR A 103 -6.23 -8.79 -14.57
CA THR A 103 -7.34 -9.73 -14.45
C THR A 103 -8.17 -9.80 -15.73
N ALA A 104 -9.06 -10.78 -15.83
CA ALA A 104 -10.03 -10.85 -16.90
C ALA A 104 -10.90 -9.57 -16.98
N PRO A 105 -11.40 -9.20 -18.20
CA PRO A 105 -12.27 -8.03 -18.36
C PRO A 105 -13.52 -8.05 -17.48
N THR A 106 -14.04 -9.24 -17.16
CA THR A 106 -15.17 -9.43 -16.24
C THR A 106 -14.89 -8.93 -14.82
N GLN A 107 -13.60 -8.84 -14.44
CA GLN A 107 -13.13 -8.31 -13.16
C GLN A 107 -12.60 -6.86 -13.27
N GLY A 108 -12.77 -6.22 -14.43
CA GLY A 108 -12.41 -4.82 -14.64
C GLY A 108 -10.95 -4.58 -14.99
N ASN A 109 -10.19 -5.58 -15.45
CA ASN A 109 -8.77 -5.46 -15.82
C ASN A 109 -7.91 -4.85 -14.68
N LEU A 110 -8.09 -5.34 -13.46
CA LEU A 110 -7.27 -4.92 -12.31
C LEU A 110 -5.81 -5.30 -12.57
N VAL A 111 -4.89 -4.37 -12.34
CA VAL A 111 -3.48 -4.52 -12.71
C VAL A 111 -2.65 -4.94 -11.51
N SER A 112 -1.77 -5.92 -11.70
CA SER A 112 -0.67 -6.31 -10.81
C SER A 112 0.67 -6.12 -11.50
N GLY A 113 1.73 -5.80 -10.74
CA GLY A 113 3.05 -5.55 -11.33
C GLY A 113 4.10 -5.36 -10.24
N VAL A 114 4.80 -4.22 -10.20
CA VAL A 114 5.66 -3.88 -9.05
C VAL A 114 4.74 -3.46 -7.91
N ALA A 115 4.76 -4.22 -6.81
CA ALA A 115 3.78 -4.05 -5.73
C ALA A 115 4.28 -3.12 -4.61
N ASP A 116 5.49 -3.32 -4.10
CA ASP A 116 6.03 -2.46 -3.05
C ASP A 116 7.56 -2.35 -3.15
N LEU A 117 8.12 -1.43 -2.37
CA LEU A 117 9.53 -1.06 -2.36
C LEU A 117 10.09 -1.08 -0.94
N ALA A 118 11.38 -1.35 -0.83
CA ALA A 118 12.10 -1.15 0.43
C ALA A 118 13.57 -0.80 0.17
N PHE A 119 14.16 -0.05 1.09
CA PHE A 119 15.60 0.20 1.10
C PHE A 119 16.26 -0.62 2.20
N VAL A 120 17.37 -1.30 1.86
CA VAL A 120 18.29 -1.86 2.83
C VAL A 120 19.64 -1.19 2.61
N ALA A 121 20.13 -0.49 3.62
CA ALA A 121 21.22 0.48 3.49
C ALA A 121 20.87 1.52 2.39
N HIS A 122 21.63 1.55 1.28
CA HIS A 122 21.38 2.45 0.15
C HIS A 122 20.88 1.71 -1.10
N THR A 123 20.55 0.44 -0.98
CA THR A 123 20.10 -0.39 -2.11
C THR A 123 18.58 -0.48 -2.13
N LEU A 124 18.00 -0.20 -3.30
CA LEU A 124 16.57 -0.32 -3.55
C LEU A 124 16.22 -1.76 -3.92
N TYR A 125 15.19 -2.28 -3.28
CA TYR A 125 14.56 -3.55 -3.59
C TYR A 125 13.09 -3.33 -3.88
N ALA A 126 12.52 -4.21 -4.70
CA ALA A 126 11.11 -4.22 -5.04
C ALA A 126 10.54 -5.64 -5.00
N ILE A 127 9.25 -5.76 -4.70
CA ILE A 127 8.52 -7.02 -4.80
C ILE A 127 7.65 -7.01 -6.05
N LEU A 128 7.74 -8.08 -6.84
CA LEU A 128 6.95 -8.30 -8.05
C LEU A 128 5.70 -9.12 -7.72
N ALA A 129 4.59 -8.75 -8.33
CA ALA A 129 3.29 -9.40 -8.20
C ALA A 129 2.56 -9.62 -9.54
N GLY A 130 3.17 -9.26 -10.66
CA GLY A 130 2.57 -9.36 -11.99
C GLY A 130 3.32 -10.30 -12.94
N ALA A 131 4.13 -11.22 -12.38
CA ALA A 131 4.95 -12.16 -13.12
C ALA A 131 4.47 -13.61 -12.92
N GLY A 132 4.89 -14.49 -13.79
CA GLY A 132 4.58 -15.91 -13.73
C GLY A 132 3.65 -16.39 -14.82
N CYS A 133 3.59 -17.69 -14.98
CA CYS A 133 2.78 -18.31 -16.02
C CYS A 133 1.28 -18.02 -15.81
N SER A 134 0.77 -18.06 -14.58
CA SER A 134 -0.63 -17.70 -14.28
C SER A 134 -0.95 -16.22 -14.50
N HIS A 135 0.09 -15.39 -14.66
CA HIS A 135 -0.02 -13.97 -14.98
C HIS A 135 0.18 -13.65 -16.48
N GLY A 136 0.18 -14.67 -17.35
CA GLY A 136 0.37 -14.52 -18.80
C GLY A 136 1.83 -14.39 -19.25
N LEU A 137 2.83 -14.64 -18.37
CA LEU A 137 4.27 -14.45 -18.65
C LEU A 137 5.05 -15.71 -18.24
N ALA A 138 5.09 -16.73 -19.12
CA ALA A 138 5.55 -18.09 -18.81
C ALA A 138 6.96 -18.17 -18.22
N ASP A 139 7.90 -17.36 -18.70
CA ASP A 139 9.32 -17.43 -18.33
C ASP A 139 9.71 -16.41 -17.24
N THR A 140 8.74 -15.94 -16.46
CA THR A 140 8.96 -14.99 -15.39
C THR A 140 8.48 -15.54 -14.04
N ASN A 141 8.89 -14.91 -12.93
CA ASN A 141 8.44 -15.27 -11.60
C ASN A 141 8.18 -14.03 -10.76
N ASN A 142 7.20 -14.09 -9.89
CA ASN A 142 7.07 -13.14 -8.80
C ASN A 142 8.19 -13.36 -7.79
N GLY A 143 8.67 -12.27 -7.21
CA GLY A 143 9.79 -12.36 -6.28
C GLY A 143 10.34 -11.03 -5.82
N LEU A 144 11.32 -11.11 -4.93
CA LEU A 144 12.10 -9.96 -4.53
C LEU A 144 13.20 -9.70 -5.55
N ILE A 145 13.24 -8.50 -6.10
CA ILE A 145 14.29 -8.02 -7.00
C ILE A 145 15.12 -6.91 -6.33
N ARG A 146 16.41 -6.88 -6.64
CA ARG A 146 17.30 -5.75 -6.38
C ARG A 146 17.36 -4.87 -7.62
N VAL A 147 17.25 -3.57 -7.45
CA VAL A 147 17.42 -2.58 -8.52
C VAL A 147 18.90 -2.16 -8.56
N ASN A 148 19.53 -2.34 -9.71
CA ASN A 148 20.94 -2.00 -9.92
C ASN A 148 21.06 -0.50 -10.29
N PRO A 149 22.26 0.11 -10.14
CA PRO A 149 22.48 1.53 -10.44
C PRO A 149 22.20 1.93 -11.90
N ASP A 150 22.29 0.99 -12.82
CA ASP A 150 22.00 1.18 -14.26
C ASP A 150 20.51 1.01 -14.62
N GLY A 151 19.65 0.75 -13.62
CA GLY A 151 18.23 0.52 -13.80
C GLY A 151 17.86 -0.92 -14.18
N SER A 152 18.84 -1.80 -14.38
CA SER A 152 18.58 -3.23 -14.50
C SER A 152 18.16 -3.85 -13.16
N THR A 153 17.61 -5.06 -13.20
CA THR A 153 17.16 -5.74 -11.97
C THR A 153 17.77 -7.13 -11.85
N THR A 154 17.95 -7.58 -10.62
CA THR A 154 18.45 -8.92 -10.29
C THR A 154 17.46 -9.61 -9.34
N MET A 155 16.96 -10.79 -9.72
CA MET A 155 16.14 -11.62 -8.83
C MET A 155 16.96 -12.03 -7.61
N VAL A 156 16.47 -11.72 -6.42
CA VAL A 156 17.08 -12.11 -5.14
C VAL A 156 16.43 -13.38 -4.61
N ALA A 157 15.08 -13.44 -4.66
CA ALA A 157 14.32 -14.57 -4.16
C ALA A 157 13.13 -14.85 -5.10
N ASN A 158 12.95 -16.11 -5.49
CA ASN A 158 11.83 -16.56 -6.33
C ASN A 158 10.67 -16.98 -5.44
N LEU A 159 9.71 -16.09 -5.26
CA LEU A 159 8.54 -16.30 -4.42
C LEU A 159 7.50 -17.22 -5.08
N SER A 160 7.37 -17.18 -6.41
CA SER A 160 6.50 -18.13 -7.12
C SER A 160 6.91 -19.58 -6.90
N ALA A 161 8.22 -19.87 -6.88
CA ALA A 161 8.71 -21.21 -6.57
C ALA A 161 8.45 -21.60 -5.10
N PHE A 162 8.54 -20.62 -4.19
CA PHE A 162 8.31 -20.85 -2.76
C PHE A 162 6.87 -21.28 -2.50
N VAL A 163 5.85 -20.50 -2.94
CA VAL A 163 4.43 -20.85 -2.68
C VAL A 163 4.01 -22.17 -3.32
N LYS A 164 4.57 -22.50 -4.50
CA LYS A 164 4.31 -23.80 -5.14
C LYS A 164 4.85 -24.99 -4.34
N SER A 165 5.97 -24.83 -3.66
CA SER A 165 6.61 -25.89 -2.85
C SER A 165 6.19 -25.87 -1.40
N HIS A 166 5.58 -24.78 -0.91
CA HIS A 166 5.16 -24.61 0.48
C HIS A 166 3.70 -24.10 0.53
N PRO A 167 2.73 -24.92 0.13
CA PRO A 167 1.33 -24.49 0.14
C PRO A 167 0.88 -24.11 1.56
N VAL A 168 -0.06 -23.17 1.66
CA VAL A 168 -0.75 -22.82 2.92
C VAL A 168 -1.73 -23.92 3.31
N ALA A 169 -2.12 -23.95 4.58
CA ALA A 169 -3.01 -24.99 5.09
C ALA A 169 -4.44 -24.91 4.50
N ASN A 170 -4.94 -23.69 4.26
CA ASN A 170 -6.31 -23.45 3.79
C ASN A 170 -6.35 -22.54 2.56
N PRO A 171 -5.87 -22.98 1.37
CA PRO A 171 -5.97 -22.19 0.15
C PRO A 171 -7.43 -22.02 -0.24
N ASN A 172 -7.81 -20.86 -0.76
CA ASN A 172 -9.13 -20.63 -1.33
C ASN A 172 -9.14 -20.99 -2.83
N PRO A 173 -9.83 -22.06 -3.26
CA PRO A 173 -9.83 -22.45 -4.68
C PRO A 173 -10.47 -21.41 -5.61
N GLY A 174 -11.35 -20.55 -5.09
CA GLY A 174 -12.05 -19.52 -5.87
C GLY A 174 -11.22 -18.26 -6.13
N ASP A 175 -10.11 -18.09 -5.40
CA ASP A 175 -9.23 -16.92 -5.49
C ASP A 175 -7.74 -17.34 -5.35
N PHE A 176 -7.42 -18.50 -5.93
CA PHE A 176 -6.07 -19.07 -5.86
C PHE A 176 -5.22 -18.58 -7.03
N GLU A 177 -4.07 -17.97 -6.71
CA GLU A 177 -3.10 -17.53 -7.70
C GLU A 177 -1.85 -18.43 -7.68
N PRO A 178 -1.66 -19.31 -8.69
CA PRO A 178 -0.59 -20.32 -8.68
C PRO A 178 0.83 -19.76 -8.57
N ASP A 179 1.07 -18.54 -9.08
CA ASP A 179 2.37 -17.85 -8.98
C ASP A 179 2.45 -16.87 -7.81
N GLY A 180 1.35 -16.71 -7.04
CA GLY A 180 1.21 -15.76 -5.94
C GLY A 180 1.13 -14.31 -6.40
N THR A 181 0.66 -13.43 -5.52
CA THR A 181 0.49 -11.99 -5.78
C THR A 181 0.82 -11.19 -4.54
N TRP A 182 2.09 -10.97 -4.24
CA TRP A 182 2.50 -10.18 -3.07
C TRP A 182 2.02 -8.73 -3.18
N TYR A 183 1.71 -8.12 -2.04
CA TYR A 183 1.19 -6.75 -2.02
C TYR A 183 2.08 -5.81 -1.21
N GLY A 184 2.03 -5.85 0.12
CA GLY A 184 2.79 -4.96 1.00
C GLY A 184 4.09 -5.57 1.51
N MET A 185 5.12 -4.75 1.69
CA MET A 185 6.43 -5.17 2.17
C MET A 185 7.05 -4.16 3.15
N VAL A 186 7.74 -4.65 4.17
CA VAL A 186 8.56 -3.84 5.08
C VAL A 186 9.94 -4.48 5.26
N ALA A 187 11.00 -3.66 5.35
CA ALA A 187 12.35 -4.13 5.68
C ALA A 187 12.64 -3.87 7.16
N VAL A 188 13.07 -4.92 7.88
CA VAL A 188 13.44 -4.86 9.30
C VAL A 188 14.77 -5.58 9.50
N GLY A 189 15.78 -4.87 9.99
CA GLY A 189 17.10 -5.46 10.27
C GLY A 189 17.79 -6.09 9.05
N GLY A 190 17.46 -5.61 7.84
CA GLY A 190 18.01 -6.13 6.59
C GLY A 190 17.25 -7.33 6.00
N THR A 191 16.22 -7.84 6.68
CA THR A 191 15.28 -8.86 6.18
C THR A 191 14.01 -8.17 5.68
N PHE A 192 13.44 -8.67 4.59
CA PHE A 192 12.18 -8.19 4.04
C PHE A 192 11.04 -9.06 4.54
N TYR A 193 9.93 -8.44 4.90
CA TYR A 193 8.70 -9.13 5.31
C TYR A 193 7.58 -8.69 4.39
N ALA A 194 6.94 -9.63 3.73
CA ALA A 194 5.92 -9.35 2.72
C ALA A 194 4.67 -10.19 2.95
N VAL A 195 3.50 -9.61 2.68
CA VAL A 195 2.22 -10.32 2.71
C VAL A 195 1.82 -10.79 1.32
N GLU A 196 1.30 -11.99 1.26
CA GLU A 196 0.71 -12.59 0.07
C GLU A 196 -0.80 -12.70 0.29
N PRO A 197 -1.61 -11.94 -0.49
CA PRO A 197 -3.06 -11.83 -0.32
C PRO A 197 -3.85 -13.11 -0.55
N ASN A 198 -3.60 -13.81 -1.65
CA ASN A 198 -4.46 -14.90 -2.14
C ASN A 198 -4.21 -16.20 -1.42
N HIS A 199 -2.97 -16.49 -1.05
CA HIS A 199 -2.62 -17.61 -0.18
C HIS A 199 -2.88 -17.30 1.29
N GLY A 200 -2.77 -16.02 1.69
CA GLY A 200 -3.00 -15.56 3.05
C GLY A 200 -1.83 -15.86 3.96
N GLU A 201 -0.64 -15.29 3.68
CA GLU A 201 0.56 -15.53 4.46
C GLU A 201 1.43 -14.27 4.67
N LEU A 202 2.31 -14.33 5.66
CA LEU A 202 3.39 -13.37 5.89
C LEU A 202 4.71 -14.11 5.77
N ASP A 203 5.56 -13.68 4.83
CA ASP A 203 6.85 -14.29 4.53
C ASP A 203 8.01 -13.40 4.95
N ALA A 204 9.10 -14.01 5.48
CA ALA A 204 10.40 -13.40 5.60
C ALA A 204 11.28 -13.78 4.41
N ILE A 205 11.89 -12.79 3.78
CA ILE A 205 12.72 -12.93 2.60
C ILE A 205 14.10 -12.36 2.95
N TYR A 206 15.11 -13.21 2.92
CA TYR A 206 16.47 -12.84 3.30
C TYR A 206 17.28 -12.36 2.10
N PRO A 207 18.27 -11.46 2.29
CA PRO A 207 19.11 -10.96 1.20
C PRO A 207 19.91 -12.02 0.44
N ASN A 208 20.09 -13.20 1.05
CA ASN A 208 20.75 -14.36 0.42
C ASN A 208 19.80 -15.21 -0.45
N GLY A 209 18.54 -14.80 -0.58
CA GLY A 209 17.50 -15.49 -1.36
C GLY A 209 16.72 -16.56 -0.61
N GLN A 210 17.04 -16.83 0.66
CA GLN A 210 16.22 -17.71 1.48
C GLN A 210 14.87 -17.09 1.79
N ILE A 211 13.83 -17.93 1.90
CA ILE A 211 12.47 -17.53 2.23
C ILE A 211 11.97 -18.42 3.36
N SER A 212 11.24 -17.85 4.31
CA SER A 212 10.54 -18.63 5.33
C SER A 212 9.19 -17.99 5.64
N ARG A 213 8.14 -18.81 5.74
CA ARG A 213 6.84 -18.36 6.20
C ARG A 213 6.90 -18.04 7.68
N ILE A 214 6.55 -16.81 8.05
CA ILE A 214 6.42 -16.37 9.45
C ILE A 214 5.04 -16.75 9.98
N ALA A 215 3.99 -16.57 9.17
CA ALA A 215 2.64 -16.89 9.57
C ALA A 215 1.81 -17.38 8.39
N ASP A 216 1.13 -18.51 8.56
CA ASP A 216 0.03 -18.93 7.71
C ASP A 216 -1.26 -18.30 8.26
N ILE A 217 -1.62 -17.14 7.69
CA ILE A 217 -2.79 -16.37 8.09
C ILE A 217 -4.07 -17.13 7.71
N SER A 218 -4.04 -17.83 6.57
CA SER A 218 -5.18 -18.62 6.07
C SER A 218 -5.61 -19.69 7.06
N ASN A 219 -4.65 -20.31 7.75
CA ASN A 219 -4.91 -21.35 8.75
C ASN A 219 -5.69 -20.84 9.97
N ILE A 220 -5.47 -19.57 10.36
CA ILE A 220 -6.03 -18.99 11.58
C ILE A 220 -7.26 -18.12 11.29
N GLN A 221 -7.26 -17.41 10.17
CA GLN A 221 -8.23 -16.37 9.84
C GLN A 221 -9.16 -16.74 8.67
N GLY A 222 -8.87 -17.84 7.97
CA GLY A 222 -9.48 -18.13 6.68
C GLY A 222 -8.96 -17.20 5.57
N HIS A 223 -9.67 -17.16 4.45
CA HIS A 223 -9.34 -16.32 3.31
C HIS A 223 -9.83 -14.89 3.56
N ILE A 224 -8.91 -13.99 3.89
CA ILE A 224 -9.20 -12.59 4.25
C ILE A 224 -8.40 -11.57 3.43
N VAL A 225 -7.58 -12.00 2.50
CA VAL A 225 -6.80 -11.17 1.56
C VAL A 225 -5.93 -10.14 2.32
N PRO A 226 -4.87 -10.57 3.06
CA PRO A 226 -3.96 -9.64 3.74
C PRO A 226 -3.18 -8.80 2.72
N THR A 227 -3.13 -7.48 2.88
CA THR A 227 -2.58 -6.55 1.88
C THR A 227 -1.51 -5.62 2.44
N ALA A 228 -1.71 -5.09 3.63
CA ALA A 228 -0.83 -4.09 4.21
C ALA A 228 0.00 -4.67 5.35
N VAL A 229 1.28 -4.30 5.44
CA VAL A 229 2.15 -4.66 6.55
C VAL A 229 2.94 -3.46 7.05
N ALA A 230 2.99 -3.29 8.39
CA ALA A 230 3.82 -2.31 9.08
C ALA A 230 4.49 -2.97 10.30
N PHE A 231 5.56 -2.39 10.81
CA PHE A 231 6.31 -2.89 11.98
C PHE A 231 6.46 -1.79 13.02
N ASP A 232 6.11 -2.09 14.29
CA ASP A 232 6.13 -1.13 15.40
C ASP A 232 7.46 -1.10 16.18
N GLY A 233 8.45 -1.88 15.72
CA GLY A 233 9.72 -2.10 16.42
C GLY A 233 9.77 -3.43 17.18
N GLN A 234 8.64 -4.13 17.33
CA GLN A 234 8.52 -5.41 18.05
C GLN A 234 7.68 -6.43 17.29
N ASN A 235 6.57 -6.01 16.69
CA ASN A 235 5.60 -6.88 16.03
C ASN A 235 5.21 -6.33 14.65
N PHE A 236 4.74 -7.22 13.79
CA PHE A 236 4.11 -6.85 12.53
C PHE A 236 2.63 -6.54 12.75
N PHE A 237 2.13 -5.53 12.05
CA PHE A 237 0.71 -5.21 11.95
C PHE A 237 0.30 -5.46 10.51
N VAL A 238 -0.67 -6.35 10.33
CA VAL A 238 -1.16 -6.76 8.99
C VAL A 238 -2.63 -6.39 8.88
N GLY A 239 -2.95 -5.58 7.88
CA GLY A 239 -4.31 -5.24 7.49
C GLY A 239 -4.77 -6.08 6.30
N ASN A 240 -6.07 -6.31 6.18
CA ASN A 240 -6.65 -7.08 5.08
C ASN A 240 -7.66 -6.26 4.25
N LEU A 241 -7.71 -6.58 2.97
CA LEU A 241 -8.73 -6.07 2.05
C LEU A 241 -10.09 -6.73 2.32
N ASP A 242 -10.10 -8.03 2.58
CA ASP A 242 -11.24 -8.93 2.57
C ASP A 242 -11.66 -9.35 1.15
N THR A 243 -12.70 -10.14 1.02
CA THR A 243 -13.17 -10.71 -0.25
C THR A 243 -14.23 -9.82 -0.90
N PHE A 244 -14.32 -9.87 -2.23
CA PHE A 244 -15.42 -9.23 -2.95
C PHE A 244 -16.70 -10.10 -2.95
N PRO A 245 -17.89 -9.51 -2.82
CA PRO A 245 -18.17 -8.10 -2.57
C PRO A 245 -17.74 -7.69 -1.17
N ILE A 246 -17.11 -6.50 -1.02
CA ILE A 246 -16.65 -5.97 0.25
C ILE A 246 -17.83 -5.76 1.18
N LYS A 247 -17.70 -6.26 2.39
CA LYS A 247 -18.63 -5.96 3.47
C LYS A 247 -18.03 -4.86 4.33
N ASP A 248 -18.67 -3.71 4.34
CA ASP A 248 -18.21 -2.55 5.11
C ASP A 248 -17.99 -2.89 6.58
N GLY A 249 -16.84 -2.50 7.12
CA GLY A 249 -16.44 -2.80 8.50
C GLY A 249 -15.91 -4.23 8.73
N SER A 250 -15.73 -5.06 7.70
CA SER A 250 -15.27 -6.45 7.85
C SER A 250 -13.74 -6.57 7.92
N SER A 251 -13.00 -5.60 7.41
CA SER A 251 -11.54 -5.59 7.46
C SER A 251 -11.05 -5.33 8.89
N LYS A 252 -9.89 -5.91 9.20
CA LYS A 252 -9.28 -5.90 10.53
C LYS A 252 -7.78 -5.73 10.46
N ILE A 253 -7.17 -5.40 11.60
CA ILE A 253 -5.73 -5.36 11.74
C ILE A 253 -5.32 -6.45 12.73
N MET A 254 -4.42 -7.30 12.28
CA MET A 254 -3.79 -8.35 13.06
C MET A 254 -2.40 -7.90 13.52
N LYS A 255 -2.07 -8.20 14.76
CA LYS A 255 -0.71 -8.14 15.27
C LYS A 255 -0.10 -9.55 15.16
N ILE A 256 1.05 -9.66 14.51
CA ILE A 256 1.78 -10.90 14.32
C ILE A 256 3.16 -10.75 14.97
N THR A 257 3.49 -11.62 15.90
CA THR A 257 4.82 -11.63 16.51
C THR A 257 5.86 -12.16 15.52
N PRO A 258 7.18 -11.89 15.72
CA PRO A 258 8.23 -12.50 14.91
C PRO A 258 8.23 -14.04 14.93
N SER A 259 7.60 -14.66 15.93
CA SER A 259 7.42 -16.12 16.01
C SER A 259 6.15 -16.63 15.35
N GLY A 260 5.37 -15.77 14.66
CA GLY A 260 4.18 -16.13 13.90
C GLY A 260 2.86 -16.19 14.69
N TYR A 261 2.84 -15.78 15.97
CA TYR A 261 1.59 -15.75 16.73
C TYR A 261 0.70 -14.58 16.31
N ILE A 262 -0.54 -14.88 15.89
CA ILE A 262 -1.51 -13.93 15.33
C ILE A 262 -2.56 -13.54 16.37
N THR A 263 -2.80 -12.23 16.52
CA THR A 263 -3.89 -11.68 17.34
C THR A 263 -4.60 -10.56 16.60
N THR A 264 -5.93 -10.60 16.45
CA THR A 264 -6.70 -9.45 15.97
C THR A 264 -6.72 -8.36 17.02
N VAL A 265 -6.26 -7.16 16.66
CA VAL A 265 -6.12 -6.03 17.59
C VAL A 265 -7.09 -4.89 17.31
N TYR A 266 -7.45 -4.65 16.04
CA TYR A 266 -8.40 -3.61 15.65
C TYR A 266 -9.35 -4.16 14.58
N ILE A 267 -10.61 -3.72 14.60
CA ILE A 267 -11.71 -4.17 13.73
C ILE A 267 -12.53 -2.97 13.25
N GLY A 268 -13.40 -3.21 12.28
CA GLY A 268 -14.37 -2.19 11.81
C GLY A 268 -13.81 -1.31 10.70
N PHE A 269 -12.81 -1.78 9.97
CA PHE A 269 -12.29 -1.15 8.75
C PHE A 269 -12.89 -1.77 7.49
N SER A 270 -12.70 -1.09 6.37
CA SER A 270 -13.13 -1.54 5.05
C SER A 270 -11.96 -1.46 4.08
N ASP A 271 -11.65 -2.56 3.38
CA ASP A 271 -10.71 -2.56 2.25
C ASP A 271 -9.36 -1.88 2.57
N ILE A 272 -8.62 -2.41 3.58
CA ILE A 272 -7.34 -1.85 3.99
C ILE A 272 -6.26 -2.14 2.93
N LEU A 273 -5.66 -1.09 2.37
CA LEU A 273 -4.53 -1.20 1.44
C LEU A 273 -3.23 -0.54 1.93
N GLY A 274 -3.25 0.10 3.09
CA GLY A 274 -2.04 0.71 3.64
C GLY A 274 -2.04 0.82 5.16
N LEU A 275 -0.89 0.54 5.76
CA LEU A 275 -0.60 0.75 7.18
C LEU A 275 0.73 1.50 7.31
N ALA A 276 0.79 2.50 8.19
CA ALA A 276 2.03 3.19 8.48
C ALA A 276 2.06 3.69 9.94
N PHE A 277 3.21 3.55 10.58
CA PHE A 277 3.47 4.20 11.87
C PHE A 277 4.16 5.54 11.67
N ASP A 278 3.72 6.55 12.40
CA ASP A 278 4.47 7.79 12.48
C ASP A 278 5.63 7.69 13.48
N LYS A 279 6.45 8.73 13.54
CA LYS A 279 7.62 8.77 14.44
C LYS A 279 7.28 8.74 15.94
N TRP A 280 6.01 8.90 16.30
CA TRP A 280 5.51 8.80 17.68
C TRP A 280 4.86 7.44 17.98
N GLY A 281 4.91 6.50 17.02
CA GLY A 281 4.32 5.16 17.14
C GLY A 281 2.80 5.12 16.96
N ARG A 282 2.18 6.16 16.39
CA ARG A 282 0.74 6.15 16.09
C ARG A 282 0.50 5.46 14.76
N LEU A 283 -0.43 4.52 14.75
CA LEU A 283 -0.80 3.77 13.55
C LEU A 283 -1.81 4.55 12.70
N TYR A 284 -1.54 4.61 11.40
CA TYR A 284 -2.46 5.13 10.39
C TYR A 284 -2.90 4.00 9.47
N VAL A 285 -4.15 4.08 9.00
CA VAL A 285 -4.82 3.07 8.17
C VAL A 285 -5.36 3.75 6.92
N LEU A 286 -5.06 3.19 5.77
CA LEU A 286 -5.61 3.61 4.49
C LEU A 286 -6.67 2.61 4.06
N GLU A 287 -7.89 3.08 3.87
CA GLU A 287 -9.00 2.33 3.29
C GLU A 287 -9.20 2.79 1.84
N ASN A 288 -9.25 1.83 0.91
CA ASN A 288 -9.40 2.12 -0.51
C ASN A 288 -10.83 2.57 -0.86
N THR A 289 -11.82 1.98 -0.19
CA THR A 289 -13.25 2.31 -0.34
C THR A 289 -13.98 2.09 0.98
N THR A 290 -15.09 2.80 1.19
CA THR A 290 -16.00 2.62 2.31
C THR A 290 -17.44 2.72 1.85
N GLY A 291 -18.36 1.98 2.48
CA GLY A 291 -19.80 2.03 2.21
C GLY A 291 -20.23 1.47 0.84
N ASN A 292 -19.35 0.73 0.16
CA ASN A 292 -19.62 0.17 -1.16
C ASN A 292 -19.11 -1.27 -1.27
N PRO A 293 -19.81 -2.16 -1.99
CA PRO A 293 -19.40 -3.57 -2.13
C PRO A 293 -18.20 -3.77 -3.07
N PHE A 294 -17.81 -2.75 -3.84
CA PHE A 294 -16.66 -2.76 -4.74
C PHE A 294 -15.91 -1.43 -4.65
N PRO A 295 -14.61 -1.42 -4.97
CA PRO A 295 -13.82 -0.19 -4.96
C PRO A 295 -14.49 0.90 -5.80
N THR A 296 -14.82 2.00 -5.14
CA THR A 296 -15.58 3.11 -5.72
C THR A 296 -14.78 4.40 -5.58
N PRO A 297 -14.61 5.18 -6.67
CA PRO A 297 -13.91 6.45 -6.62
C PRO A 297 -14.48 7.40 -5.56
N ASN A 298 -13.60 8.16 -4.91
CA ASN A 298 -13.94 9.21 -3.93
C ASN A 298 -14.63 8.72 -2.65
N THR A 299 -14.47 7.42 -2.30
CA THR A 299 -15.03 6.86 -1.05
C THR A 299 -13.94 6.40 -0.06
N ALA A 300 -12.68 6.57 -0.44
CA ALA A 300 -11.52 6.22 0.37
C ALA A 300 -11.38 7.10 1.62
N GLN A 301 -10.68 6.59 2.64
CA GLN A 301 -10.31 7.40 3.78
C GLN A 301 -8.97 6.98 4.40
N VAL A 302 -8.37 7.93 5.14
CA VAL A 302 -7.22 7.72 6.01
C VAL A 302 -7.67 7.94 7.43
N LEU A 303 -7.44 6.94 8.28
CA LEU A 303 -7.74 6.98 9.71
C LEU A 303 -6.46 6.92 10.53
N ARG A 304 -6.45 7.57 11.70
CA ARG A 304 -5.46 7.33 12.75
C ARG A 304 -6.10 6.52 13.87
N VAL A 305 -5.39 5.50 14.32
CA VAL A 305 -5.80 4.68 15.47
C VAL A 305 -5.43 5.41 16.76
N ASP A 306 -6.41 5.78 17.58
CA ASP A 306 -6.23 6.47 18.85
C ASP A 306 -6.42 5.53 20.07
N GLY A 307 -6.80 4.30 19.82
CA GLY A 307 -7.02 3.25 20.81
C GLY A 307 -7.99 2.17 20.32
N LYS A 308 -8.32 1.23 21.19
CA LYS A 308 -9.25 0.16 20.84
C LYS A 308 -10.60 0.76 20.41
N ASN A 309 -11.03 0.48 19.17
CA ASN A 309 -12.27 0.96 18.56
C ASN A 309 -12.42 2.50 18.59
N LYS A 310 -11.30 3.22 18.57
CA LYS A 310 -11.30 4.69 18.54
C LYS A 310 -10.38 5.16 17.42
N TYR A 311 -10.95 5.86 16.43
CA TYR A 311 -10.27 6.30 15.23
C TYR A 311 -10.54 7.78 14.97
N THR A 312 -9.52 8.50 14.47
CA THR A 312 -9.65 9.89 14.00
C THR A 312 -9.57 9.90 12.48
N LEU A 313 -10.58 10.44 11.81
CA LEU A 313 -10.56 10.68 10.37
C LEU A 313 -9.50 11.75 10.04
N ILE A 314 -8.57 11.40 9.16
CA ILE A 314 -7.49 12.27 8.71
C ILE A 314 -7.79 12.87 7.33
N ALA A 315 -8.26 12.06 6.39
CA ALA A 315 -8.66 12.50 5.07
C ALA A 315 -9.75 11.59 4.52
N SER A 316 -10.63 12.11 3.67
CA SER A 316 -11.65 11.32 2.98
C SER A 316 -11.83 11.78 1.55
N GLY A 317 -12.19 10.86 0.66
CA GLY A 317 -12.41 11.12 -0.76
C GLY A 317 -13.51 12.13 -1.03
N GLY A 318 -14.57 12.16 -0.21
CA GLY A 318 -15.68 13.12 -0.36
C GLY A 318 -15.29 14.59 -0.15
N THR A 319 -14.15 14.86 0.50
CA THR A 319 -13.66 16.22 0.83
C THR A 319 -12.26 16.51 0.31
N SER A 320 -11.62 15.55 -0.35
CA SER A 320 -10.26 15.68 -0.89
C SER A 320 -10.13 14.97 -2.24
N ALA A 321 -8.94 15.02 -2.86
CA ALA A 321 -8.64 14.29 -4.08
C ALA A 321 -8.40 12.78 -3.88
N LEU A 322 -8.59 12.24 -2.67
CA LEU A 322 -8.32 10.85 -2.34
C LEU A 322 -9.33 9.91 -3.02
N SER A 323 -8.84 9.10 -3.95
CA SER A 323 -9.68 8.22 -4.78
C SER A 323 -8.90 6.96 -5.16
N LEU A 324 -9.45 5.79 -4.84
CA LEU A 324 -8.85 4.48 -5.13
C LEU A 324 -7.35 4.40 -4.75
N PRO A 325 -6.97 4.80 -3.54
CA PRO A 325 -5.57 4.79 -3.10
C PRO A 325 -5.10 3.37 -2.79
N THR A 326 -3.80 3.11 -2.92
CA THR A 326 -3.25 1.74 -2.85
C THR A 326 -2.16 1.55 -1.80
N ALA A 327 -1.49 2.61 -1.37
CA ALA A 327 -0.45 2.54 -0.35
C ALA A 327 -0.21 3.92 0.26
N MET A 328 0.48 3.94 1.41
CA MET A 328 0.91 5.19 2.05
C MET A 328 2.24 5.03 2.79
N THR A 329 2.96 6.13 2.94
CA THR A 329 4.20 6.20 3.73
C THR A 329 4.36 7.57 4.38
N PHE A 330 5.09 7.65 5.49
CA PHE A 330 5.50 8.92 6.05
C PHE A 330 6.75 9.46 5.36
N GLY A 331 6.73 10.76 5.06
CA GLY A 331 7.89 11.47 4.57
C GLY A 331 8.81 11.95 5.71
N PRO A 332 10.06 12.33 5.37
CA PRO A 332 11.00 12.90 6.34
C PRO A 332 10.50 14.21 6.96
N ASP A 333 9.57 14.88 6.30
CA ASP A 333 8.89 16.09 6.78
C ASP A 333 7.75 15.81 7.78
N GLY A 334 7.47 14.51 8.06
CA GLY A 334 6.43 14.06 8.96
C GLY A 334 5.01 14.11 8.37
N ASN A 335 4.88 14.40 7.09
CA ASN A 335 3.61 14.32 6.37
C ASN A 335 3.39 12.94 5.76
N LEU A 336 2.14 12.62 5.45
CA LEU A 336 1.77 11.36 4.85
C LEU A 336 1.71 11.51 3.32
N TYR A 337 2.29 10.54 2.60
CA TYR A 337 2.25 10.45 1.15
C TYR A 337 1.47 9.21 0.75
N VAL A 338 0.58 9.35 -0.24
CA VAL A 338 -0.39 8.32 -0.61
C VAL A 338 -0.36 8.11 -2.13
N SER A 339 -0.19 6.85 -2.55
CA SER A 339 -0.43 6.44 -3.95
C SER A 339 -1.92 6.49 -4.24
N ASN A 340 -2.33 7.35 -5.17
CA ASN A 340 -3.71 7.64 -5.49
C ASN A 340 -4.05 7.27 -6.92
N LEU A 341 -5.29 6.88 -7.20
CA LEU A 341 -5.73 6.37 -8.52
C LEU A 341 -4.88 5.17 -8.97
N GLY A 342 -4.57 4.28 -8.03
CA GLY A 342 -3.74 3.11 -8.27
C GLY A 342 -4.51 1.79 -8.29
N PHE A 343 -5.82 1.79 -8.02
CA PHE A 343 -6.67 0.61 -8.02
C PHE A 343 -7.83 0.79 -9.02
N GLY A 344 -8.09 -0.23 -9.80
CA GLY A 344 -9.15 -0.20 -10.81
C GLY A 344 -8.61 -0.27 -12.24
N PRO A 345 -9.51 -0.27 -13.23
CA PRO A 345 -9.08 -0.25 -14.62
C PRO A 345 -8.34 1.06 -14.88
N PRO A 346 -7.21 1.00 -15.57
CA PRO A 346 -6.47 2.22 -15.86
C PRO A 346 -7.32 3.20 -16.63
N PRO A 347 -7.18 4.52 -16.31
CA PRO A 347 -6.57 5.35 -17.31
C PRO A 347 -5.07 5.41 -17.03
N ILE A 348 -4.27 4.94 -17.97
CA ILE A 348 -2.80 4.95 -17.93
C ILE A 348 -2.31 6.38 -17.75
N GLY A 349 -1.37 6.59 -16.82
CA GLY A 349 -0.77 7.90 -16.56
C GLY A 349 -1.59 8.87 -15.73
N LEU A 350 -2.76 8.50 -15.24
CA LEU A 350 -3.55 9.35 -14.34
C LEU A 350 -3.26 9.11 -12.86
N GLY A 351 -2.46 8.11 -12.52
CA GLY A 351 -2.03 7.86 -11.15
C GLY A 351 -1.29 9.06 -10.56
N GLN A 352 -1.45 9.24 -9.26
CA GLN A 352 -0.94 10.39 -8.52
C GLN A 352 -0.25 9.94 -7.23
N VAL A 353 0.62 10.79 -6.72
CA VAL A 353 0.99 10.80 -5.30
C VAL A 353 0.37 12.02 -4.66
N LEU A 354 -0.41 11.81 -3.62
CA LEU A 354 -0.94 12.89 -2.77
C LEU A 354 -0.04 13.09 -1.55
N LYS A 355 0.07 14.35 -1.09
CA LYS A 355 0.65 14.71 0.18
C LYS A 355 -0.46 15.18 1.12
N ILE A 356 -0.57 14.54 2.27
CA ILE A 356 -1.48 14.92 3.36
C ILE A 356 -0.66 15.61 4.44
N THR A 357 -0.84 16.90 4.59
CA THR A 357 -0.19 17.68 5.65
C THR A 357 -0.89 17.39 6.97
N LEU A 358 -0.13 16.93 7.95
CA LEU A 358 -0.64 16.62 9.27
C LEU A 358 -0.38 17.77 10.25
N PRO A 359 -1.33 18.07 11.15
CA PRO A 359 -1.08 19.02 12.23
C PRO A 359 0.04 18.47 13.12
N ARG A 360 0.98 19.35 13.49
CA ARG A 360 1.99 18.99 14.48
C ARG A 360 1.28 18.74 15.81
N PRO A 361 1.61 17.67 16.54
CA PRO A 361 1.11 17.52 17.90
C PRO A 361 1.50 18.78 18.69
N ASN A 362 0.53 19.36 19.39
CA ASN A 362 0.85 20.39 20.38
C ASN A 362 1.75 19.74 21.44
N ASN A 363 2.93 20.31 21.64
CA ASN A 363 3.84 19.94 22.72
C ASN A 363 3.19 20.20 24.07
#